data_7a62693aeb0e286cd5b87795145dcb1e
#
_entry.id   7a62693aeb0e286cd5b87795145dcb1e
#
_cell.length_a   1.000
_cell.length_b   1.000
_cell.length_c   1.000
_cell.angle_alpha   90.00
_cell.angle_beta   90.00
_cell.angle_gamma   90.00
#
_symmetry.space_group_name_H-M   'P 1'
#
loop_
_entity.id
_entity.type
_entity.pdbx_description
1 polymer ?
#
loop_
_entity_poly.entity_id
_entity_poly.type
_entity_poly.pdbx_seq_one_letter_code
_entity_poly.pdbx_strand_id
1 'polypeptide(L)'
;MKIAICDDDEKCTDNVLRHLDYYSLRNNVEFDKYVFSSADKLLKSRVKFDIAVLDVEMQEQDGIKLGAELRKRLPHLILIYITAHRKYLDDALNLNAVRFFEKPLDSQRFYRGLTDALERIDNTTISFYLRDGKTIERITAQDIIFVEIEKRKTKIVTEKRGFQ
;
A
#
# COMPACT_ATOMS: atom_id res chain seq x y z
N MET A 1 2.95 -7.91 -1.50
CA MET A 1 2.60 -6.51 -1.17
C MET A 1 1.16 -6.48 -0.71
N LYS A 2 0.86 -5.81 0.42
CA LYS A 2 -0.49 -5.82 1.03
C LYS A 2 -1.28 -4.60 0.59
N ILE A 3 -2.45 -4.84 -0.02
CA ILE A 3 -3.33 -3.79 -0.52
C ILE A 3 -4.70 -3.89 0.16
N ALA A 4 -5.14 -2.80 0.79
CA ALA A 4 -6.49 -2.66 1.30
C ALA A 4 -7.39 -2.05 0.23
N ILE A 5 -8.61 -2.54 0.11
CA ILE A 5 -9.66 -1.99 -0.77
C ILE A 5 -10.86 -1.73 0.13
N CYS A 6 -11.34 -0.49 0.17
CA CYS A 6 -12.48 -0.12 1.00
C CYS A 6 -13.51 0.64 0.16
N ASP A 7 -14.65 0.02 -0.04
CA ASP A 7 -15.79 0.53 -0.80
C ASP A 7 -17.03 -0.24 -0.30
N ASP A 8 -18.16 0.40 -0.11
CA ASP A 8 -19.43 -0.23 0.31
C ASP A 8 -20.21 -0.85 -0.85
N ASP A 9 -19.79 -0.59 -2.09
CA ASP A 9 -20.33 -1.22 -3.32
C ASP A 9 -19.46 -2.41 -3.74
N GLU A 10 -20.01 -3.64 -3.61
CA GLU A 10 -19.35 -4.87 -4.03
C GLU A 10 -18.96 -4.88 -5.53
N LYS A 11 -19.77 -4.25 -6.39
CA LYS A 11 -19.44 -4.17 -7.83
C LYS A 11 -18.20 -3.32 -8.08
N CYS A 12 -18.02 -2.28 -7.29
CA CYS A 12 -16.83 -1.44 -7.35
C CYS A 12 -15.60 -2.18 -6.83
N THR A 13 -15.71 -2.89 -5.69
CA THR A 13 -14.62 -3.72 -5.17
C THR A 13 -14.23 -4.82 -6.14
N ASP A 14 -15.17 -5.53 -6.74
CA ASP A 14 -14.93 -6.57 -7.76
C ASP A 14 -14.24 -6.01 -9.01
N ASN A 15 -14.59 -4.80 -9.41
CA ASN A 15 -13.94 -4.13 -10.52
C ASN A 15 -12.45 -3.84 -10.19
N VAL A 16 -12.18 -3.27 -9.03
CA VAL A 16 -10.80 -3.01 -8.57
C VAL A 16 -10.00 -4.32 -8.48
N LEU A 17 -10.58 -5.38 -7.90
CA LEU A 17 -9.94 -6.69 -7.80
C LEU A 17 -9.54 -7.23 -9.17
N ARG A 18 -10.43 -7.20 -10.17
CA ARG A 18 -10.12 -7.64 -11.54
C ARG A 18 -8.98 -6.86 -12.16
N HIS A 19 -8.93 -5.54 -11.95
CA HIS A 19 -7.82 -4.72 -12.42
C HIS A 19 -6.50 -5.06 -11.73
N LEU A 20 -6.51 -5.30 -10.41
CA LEU A 20 -5.32 -5.73 -9.67
C LEU A 20 -4.82 -7.09 -10.14
N ASP A 21 -5.73 -8.07 -10.38
CA ASP A 21 -5.36 -9.38 -10.89
C ASP A 21 -4.74 -9.30 -12.29
N TYR A 22 -5.35 -8.52 -13.17
CA TYR A 22 -4.79 -8.29 -14.50
C TYR A 22 -3.41 -7.62 -14.45
N TYR A 23 -3.24 -6.62 -13.59
CA TYR A 23 -1.97 -5.94 -13.40
C TYR A 23 -0.89 -6.88 -12.86
N SER A 24 -1.24 -7.71 -11.85
CA SER A 24 -0.37 -8.73 -11.27
C SER A 24 0.20 -9.67 -12.33
N LEU A 25 -0.68 -10.22 -13.17
CA LEU A 25 -0.29 -11.14 -14.24
C LEU A 25 0.66 -10.50 -15.27
N ARG A 26 0.42 -9.25 -15.61
CA ARG A 26 1.21 -8.53 -16.64
C ARG A 26 2.56 -8.06 -16.16
N ASN A 27 2.70 -7.73 -14.88
CA ASN A 27 3.88 -7.07 -14.34
C ASN A 27 4.66 -7.93 -13.35
N ASN A 28 4.26 -9.20 -13.17
CA ASN A 28 4.87 -10.14 -12.21
C ASN A 28 4.96 -9.57 -10.79
N VAL A 29 3.86 -8.94 -10.34
CA VAL A 29 3.70 -8.37 -8.99
C VAL A 29 2.62 -9.15 -8.25
N GLU A 30 2.87 -9.53 -7.00
CA GLU A 30 1.87 -10.20 -6.17
C GLU A 30 1.26 -9.21 -5.16
N PHE A 31 -0.09 -9.18 -5.13
CA PHE A 31 -0.87 -8.43 -4.16
C PHE A 31 -1.61 -9.34 -3.20
N ASP A 32 -1.33 -9.21 -1.89
CA ASP A 32 -2.20 -9.74 -0.83
C ASP A 32 -3.38 -8.77 -0.67
N LYS A 33 -4.53 -9.11 -1.21
CA LYS A 33 -5.70 -8.24 -1.30
C LYS A 33 -6.62 -8.42 -0.11
N TYR A 34 -6.99 -7.31 0.54
CA TYR A 34 -7.89 -7.26 1.71
C TYR A 34 -9.04 -6.32 1.39
N VAL A 35 -10.27 -6.85 1.40
CA VAL A 35 -11.48 -6.09 1.06
C VAL A 35 -12.26 -5.75 2.33
N PHE A 36 -12.68 -4.51 2.42
CA PHE A 36 -13.46 -3.96 3.54
C PHE A 36 -14.68 -3.24 2.99
N SER A 37 -15.86 -3.57 3.53
CA SER A 37 -17.13 -2.92 3.17
C SER A 37 -17.44 -1.68 4.01
N SER A 38 -16.54 -1.27 4.91
CA SER A 38 -16.67 -0.06 5.71
C SER A 38 -15.34 0.39 6.28
N ALA A 39 -15.22 1.70 6.53
CA ALA A 39 -14.05 2.30 7.13
C ALA A 39 -13.76 1.74 8.53
N ASP A 40 -14.77 1.46 9.32
CA ASP A 40 -14.64 0.89 10.66
C ASP A 40 -13.95 -0.48 10.65
N LYS A 41 -14.30 -1.34 9.71
CA LYS A 41 -13.65 -2.65 9.56
C LYS A 41 -12.18 -2.50 9.19
N LEU A 42 -11.87 -1.57 8.28
CA LEU A 42 -10.49 -1.29 7.89
C LEU A 42 -9.67 -0.71 9.05
N LEU A 43 -10.23 0.25 9.80
CA LEU A 43 -9.56 0.85 10.96
C LEU A 43 -9.32 -0.15 12.10
N LYS A 44 -10.16 -1.17 12.27
CA LYS A 44 -9.97 -2.25 13.24
C LYS A 44 -8.93 -3.28 12.80
N SER A 45 -8.54 -3.29 11.55
CA SER A 45 -7.51 -4.20 11.05
C SER A 45 -6.15 -3.87 11.67
N ARG A 46 -5.41 -4.92 12.04
CA ARG A 46 -4.03 -4.83 12.53
C ARG A 46 -2.99 -5.05 11.43
N VAL A 47 -3.46 -5.29 10.20
CA VAL A 47 -2.59 -5.48 9.05
C VAL A 47 -1.93 -4.14 8.68
N LYS A 48 -0.62 -4.18 8.46
CA LYS A 48 0.12 -3.04 7.89
C LYS A 48 0.00 -3.13 6.37
N PHE A 49 -0.67 -2.17 5.77
CA PHE A 49 -0.87 -2.09 4.33
C PHE A 49 0.19 -1.20 3.68
N ASP A 50 0.57 -1.55 2.46
CA ASP A 50 1.46 -0.76 1.62
C ASP A 50 0.66 0.25 0.78
N ILE A 51 -0.52 -0.19 0.29
CA ILE A 51 -1.44 0.62 -0.52
C ILE A 51 -2.84 0.49 0.07
N ALA A 52 -3.60 1.58 0.05
CA ALA A 52 -5.04 1.57 0.29
C ALA A 52 -5.77 2.23 -0.88
N VAL A 53 -6.70 1.48 -1.46
CA VAL A 53 -7.66 1.95 -2.46
C VAL A 53 -8.98 2.22 -1.75
N LEU A 54 -9.40 3.48 -1.71
CA LEU A 54 -10.52 3.94 -0.91
C LEU A 54 -11.58 4.60 -1.78
N ASP A 55 -12.84 4.22 -1.60
CA ASP A 55 -13.93 5.10 -2.05
C ASP A 55 -14.01 6.32 -1.14
N VAL A 56 -14.34 7.46 -1.71
CA VAL A 56 -14.53 8.71 -0.97
C VAL A 56 -15.91 8.76 -0.33
N GLU A 57 -16.94 8.32 -1.04
CA GLU A 57 -18.33 8.37 -0.58
C GLU A 57 -18.81 6.98 -0.14
N MET A 58 -18.72 6.70 1.15
CA MET A 58 -19.31 5.54 1.79
C MET A 58 -20.45 5.97 2.72
N GLN A 59 -21.49 5.13 2.88
CA GLN A 59 -22.73 5.48 3.58
C GLN A 59 -22.53 6.08 4.98
N GLU A 60 -21.52 5.64 5.73
CA GLU A 60 -21.33 6.04 7.13
C GLU A 60 -20.08 6.89 7.37
N GLN A 61 -19.14 6.94 6.42
CA GLN A 61 -17.85 7.62 6.63
C GLN A 61 -17.26 8.16 5.32
N ASP A 62 -16.58 9.30 5.46
CA ASP A 62 -15.83 9.96 4.41
C ASP A 62 -14.47 9.27 4.22
N GLY A 63 -14.23 8.75 3.01
CA GLY A 63 -12.99 8.07 2.65
C GLY A 63 -11.75 8.96 2.76
N ILE A 64 -11.89 10.29 2.62
CA ILE A 64 -10.80 11.25 2.84
C ILE A 64 -10.37 11.24 4.30
N LYS A 65 -11.34 11.28 5.23
CA LYS A 65 -11.05 11.19 6.68
C LYS A 65 -10.44 9.84 7.03
N LEU A 66 -10.95 8.75 6.44
CA LEU A 66 -10.37 7.42 6.59
C LEU A 66 -8.90 7.37 6.18
N GLY A 67 -8.56 7.92 5.02
CA GLY A 67 -7.18 7.99 4.56
C GLY A 67 -6.28 8.79 5.50
N ALA A 68 -6.77 9.91 6.06
CA ALA A 68 -6.04 10.69 7.05
C ALA A 68 -5.77 9.89 8.34
N GLU A 69 -6.76 9.14 8.84
CA GLU A 69 -6.62 8.27 10.02
C GLU A 69 -5.64 7.11 9.77
N LEU A 70 -5.74 6.46 8.62
CA LEU A 70 -4.82 5.39 8.23
C LEU A 70 -3.37 5.89 8.17
N ARG A 71 -3.15 7.08 7.61
CA ARG A 71 -1.82 7.65 7.45
C ARG A 71 -1.16 8.05 8.77
N LYS A 72 -1.95 8.43 9.80
CA LYS A 72 -1.42 8.63 11.15
C LYS A 72 -0.78 7.37 11.72
N ARG A 73 -1.32 6.19 11.39
CA ARG A 73 -0.82 4.88 11.85
C ARG A 73 0.26 4.31 10.93
N LEU A 74 0.14 4.58 9.63
CA LEU A 74 0.97 4.05 8.55
C LEU A 74 1.50 5.21 7.71
N PRO A 75 2.55 5.93 8.13
CA PRO A 75 3.03 7.15 7.45
C PRO A 75 3.46 6.92 5.99
N HIS A 76 3.89 5.70 5.66
CA HIS A 76 4.33 5.32 4.31
C HIS A 76 3.21 4.76 3.43
N LEU A 77 1.98 4.63 3.97
CA LEU A 77 0.83 4.14 3.22
C LEU A 77 0.57 4.98 1.98
N ILE A 78 0.49 4.33 0.84
CA ILE A 78 0.09 4.95 -0.41
C ILE A 78 -1.43 4.97 -0.48
N LEU A 79 -2.00 6.16 -0.64
CA LEU A 79 -3.44 6.36 -0.78
C LEU A 79 -3.81 6.55 -2.24
N ILE A 80 -4.78 5.76 -2.70
CA ILE A 80 -5.43 5.86 -4.01
C ILE A 80 -6.92 6.03 -3.74
N TYR A 81 -7.51 7.09 -4.27
CA TYR A 81 -8.95 7.31 -4.15
C TYR A 81 -9.66 7.00 -5.46
N ILE A 82 -10.83 6.36 -5.34
CA ILE A 82 -11.74 6.08 -6.46
C ILE A 82 -13.12 6.60 -6.05
N THR A 83 -13.73 7.50 -6.83
CA THR A 83 -15.03 8.10 -6.48
C THR A 83 -15.84 8.48 -7.72
N ALA A 84 -17.14 8.62 -7.56
CA ALA A 84 -18.03 9.15 -8.60
C ALA A 84 -17.95 10.69 -8.74
N HIS A 85 -17.34 11.40 -7.77
CA HIS A 85 -17.44 12.87 -7.68
C HIS A 85 -16.08 13.57 -7.63
N ARG A 86 -15.84 14.43 -8.62
CA ARG A 86 -14.60 15.23 -8.74
C ARG A 86 -14.39 16.28 -7.64
N LYS A 87 -15.47 16.70 -6.96
CA LYS A 87 -15.40 17.74 -5.92
C LYS A 87 -14.42 17.45 -4.79
N TYR A 88 -14.07 16.19 -4.58
CA TYR A 88 -13.14 15.74 -3.54
C TYR A 88 -11.66 15.76 -3.95
N LEU A 89 -11.37 16.16 -5.19
CA LEU A 89 -9.99 16.15 -5.70
C LEU A 89 -9.06 17.00 -4.88
N ASP A 90 -9.49 18.21 -4.49
CA ASP A 90 -8.66 19.15 -3.72
C ASP A 90 -8.37 18.61 -2.32
N ASP A 91 -9.35 17.99 -1.67
CA ASP A 91 -9.18 17.36 -0.35
C ASP A 91 -8.22 16.17 -0.40
N ALA A 92 -8.32 15.34 -1.44
CA ALA A 92 -7.41 14.22 -1.66
C ALA A 92 -5.97 14.68 -1.92
N LEU A 93 -5.78 15.77 -2.67
CA LEU A 93 -4.46 16.36 -2.93
C LEU A 93 -3.82 16.90 -1.66
N ASN A 94 -4.59 17.52 -0.76
CA ASN A 94 -4.13 18.04 0.53
C ASN A 94 -3.59 16.91 1.45
N LEU A 95 -4.06 15.68 1.27
CA LEU A 95 -3.56 14.51 1.99
C LEU A 95 -2.39 13.80 1.29
N ASN A 96 -1.76 14.42 0.29
CA ASN A 96 -0.71 13.79 -0.51
C ASN A 96 -1.14 12.44 -1.09
N ALA A 97 -2.41 12.31 -1.51
CA ALA A 97 -2.85 11.14 -2.26
C ALA A 97 -1.97 10.96 -3.50
N VAL A 98 -1.57 9.72 -3.77
CA VAL A 98 -0.73 9.45 -4.94
C VAL A 98 -1.54 9.56 -6.22
N ARG A 99 -2.80 9.10 -6.16
CA ARG A 99 -3.70 9.11 -7.31
C ARG A 99 -5.16 9.25 -6.87
N PHE A 100 -5.92 9.84 -7.77
CA PHE A 100 -7.35 10.01 -7.69
C PHE A 100 -7.98 9.56 -9.01
N PHE A 101 -8.95 8.68 -8.95
CA PHE A 101 -9.65 8.14 -10.10
C PHE A 101 -11.14 8.37 -9.98
N GLU A 102 -11.78 8.65 -11.10
CA GLU A 102 -13.22 8.80 -11.22
C GLU A 102 -13.87 7.47 -11.64
N LYS A 103 -15.00 7.14 -11.06
CA LYS A 103 -15.85 6.03 -11.51
C LYS A 103 -16.61 6.44 -12.80
N PRO A 104 -16.70 5.60 -13.85
CA PRO A 104 -16.14 4.26 -13.97
C PRO A 104 -14.61 4.27 -14.14
N LEU A 105 -13.93 3.29 -13.55
CA LEU A 105 -12.49 3.22 -13.52
C LEU A 105 -11.90 2.98 -14.92
N ASP A 106 -11.09 3.91 -15.41
CA ASP A 106 -10.30 3.75 -16.62
C ASP A 106 -9.08 2.86 -16.39
N SER A 107 -9.03 1.72 -17.07
CA SER A 107 -8.01 0.71 -16.89
C SER A 107 -6.58 1.23 -17.11
N GLN A 108 -6.37 1.99 -18.19
CA GLN A 108 -5.01 2.46 -18.54
C GLN A 108 -4.50 3.49 -17.53
N ARG A 109 -5.38 4.39 -17.11
CA ARG A 109 -5.05 5.38 -16.08
C ARG A 109 -4.77 4.70 -14.74
N PHE A 110 -5.58 3.69 -14.38
CA PHE A 110 -5.41 2.95 -13.14
C PHE A 110 -4.08 2.18 -13.11
N TYR A 111 -3.74 1.49 -14.20
CA TYR A 111 -2.46 0.76 -14.29
C TYR A 111 -1.24 1.69 -14.21
N ARG A 112 -1.27 2.84 -14.86
CA ARG A 112 -0.23 3.87 -14.70
C ARG A 112 -0.12 4.34 -13.24
N GLY A 113 -1.26 4.59 -12.60
CA GLY A 113 -1.28 4.99 -11.20
C GLY A 113 -0.75 3.92 -10.25
N LEU A 114 -1.00 2.64 -10.52
CA LEU A 114 -0.40 1.53 -9.78
C LEU A 114 1.12 1.49 -9.99
N THR A 115 1.60 1.63 -11.22
CA THR A 115 3.04 1.70 -11.51
C THR A 115 3.71 2.82 -10.71
N ASP A 116 3.15 4.03 -10.73
CA ASP A 116 3.68 5.17 -9.98
C ASP A 116 3.64 4.92 -8.45
N ALA A 117 2.62 4.22 -7.96
CA ALA A 117 2.51 3.84 -6.54
C ALA A 117 3.61 2.86 -6.15
N LEU A 118 3.87 1.85 -6.99
CA LEU A 118 4.92 0.85 -6.77
C LEU A 118 6.31 1.47 -6.80
N GLU A 119 6.60 2.34 -7.77
CA GLU A 119 7.86 3.07 -7.87
C GLU A 119 8.12 3.94 -6.63
N ARG A 120 7.08 4.54 -6.05
CA ARG A 120 7.22 5.30 -4.81
C ARG A 120 7.55 4.41 -3.62
N ILE A 121 6.95 3.23 -3.52
CA ILE A 121 7.28 2.25 -2.48
C ILE A 121 8.74 1.83 -2.62
N ASP A 122 9.18 1.49 -3.81
CA ASP A 122 10.56 1.10 -4.08
C ASP A 122 11.56 2.23 -3.77
N ASN A 123 11.25 3.46 -4.17
CA ASN A 123 12.11 4.63 -3.93
C ASN A 123 12.16 5.06 -2.45
N THR A 124 11.12 4.81 -1.66
CA THR A 124 11.10 5.10 -0.22
C THR A 124 11.70 3.97 0.62
N THR A 125 11.86 2.79 0.03
CA THR A 125 12.39 1.61 0.71
C THR A 125 13.91 1.59 0.59
N ILE A 126 14.61 2.08 1.63
CA ILE A 126 16.06 1.90 1.74
C ILE A 126 16.34 0.40 1.83
N SER A 127 17.05 -0.13 0.84
CA SER A 127 17.41 -1.54 0.81
C SER A 127 18.92 -1.73 0.92
N PHE A 128 19.29 -2.82 1.58
CA PHE A 128 20.69 -3.23 1.78
C PHE A 128 20.88 -4.61 1.17
N TYR A 129 22.05 -4.84 0.59
CA TYR A 129 22.48 -6.17 0.20
C TYR A 129 23.40 -6.70 1.28
N LEU A 130 22.92 -7.69 2.02
CA LEU A 130 23.70 -8.36 3.05
C LEU A 130 24.33 -9.62 2.48
N ARG A 131 25.61 -9.82 2.79
CA ARG A 131 26.33 -11.03 2.44
C ARG A 131 26.50 -11.89 3.69
N ASP A 132 25.88 -13.05 3.68
CA ASP A 132 26.03 -14.06 4.72
C ASP A 132 26.73 -15.29 4.10
N GLY A 133 28.02 -15.39 4.30
CA GLY A 133 28.85 -16.40 3.64
C GLY A 133 28.84 -16.29 2.11
N LYS A 134 28.21 -17.25 1.43
CA LYS A 134 28.08 -17.29 -0.03
C LYS A 134 26.77 -16.70 -0.55
N THR A 135 25.84 -16.42 0.34
CA THR A 135 24.50 -15.92 -0.03
C THR A 135 24.47 -14.41 0.04
N ILE A 136 23.92 -13.76 -0.98
CA ILE A 136 23.61 -12.33 -0.99
C ILE A 136 22.10 -12.21 -0.93
N GLU A 137 21.59 -11.50 0.07
CA GLU A 137 20.16 -11.27 0.26
C GLU A 137 19.86 -9.78 0.32
N ARG A 138 18.80 -9.36 -0.37
CA ARG A 138 18.30 -7.99 -0.29
C ARG A 138 17.36 -7.91 0.90
N ILE A 139 17.63 -7.02 1.83
CA ILE A 139 16.73 -6.68 2.94
C ILE A 139 16.37 -5.20 2.85
N THR A 140 15.23 -4.84 3.38
CA THR A 140 14.80 -3.44 3.46
C THR A 140 14.99 -2.90 4.87
N ALA A 141 15.13 -1.59 5.02
CA ALA A 141 15.24 -0.97 6.35
C ALA A 141 14.02 -1.29 7.23
N GLN A 142 12.86 -1.53 6.63
CA GLN A 142 11.62 -1.88 7.33
C GLN A 142 11.61 -3.31 7.88
N ASP A 143 12.41 -4.21 7.30
CA ASP A 143 12.56 -5.60 7.78
C ASP A 143 13.46 -5.67 9.01
N ILE A 144 14.27 -4.64 9.30
CA ILE A 144 15.27 -4.65 10.38
C ILE A 144 14.56 -4.37 11.71
N ILE A 145 14.70 -5.32 12.65
CA ILE A 145 14.23 -5.15 14.03
C ILE A 145 15.27 -4.40 14.85
N PHE A 146 16.52 -4.86 14.79
CA PHE A 146 17.64 -4.17 15.42
C PHE A 146 18.99 -4.55 14.77
N VAL A 147 19.98 -3.70 14.98
CA VAL A 147 21.36 -3.91 14.57
C VAL A 147 22.22 -3.88 15.82
N GLU A 148 23.04 -4.91 16.02
CA GLU A 148 23.98 -5.04 17.13
C GLU A 148 25.40 -5.18 16.59
N ILE A 149 26.34 -4.54 17.25
CA ILE A 149 27.75 -4.67 16.92
C ILE A 149 28.49 -5.37 18.09
N GLU A 150 28.97 -6.57 17.84
CA GLU A 150 29.72 -7.35 18.81
C GLU A 150 31.04 -7.79 18.22
N LYS A 151 32.16 -7.50 18.92
CA LYS A 151 33.51 -7.94 18.54
C LYS A 151 33.90 -7.71 17.07
N ARG A 152 33.59 -6.51 16.55
CA ARG A 152 33.77 -6.10 15.11
C ARG A 152 32.94 -6.85 14.10
N LYS A 153 31.88 -7.53 14.53
CA LYS A 153 30.84 -8.10 13.65
C LYS A 153 29.55 -7.33 13.82
N THR A 154 28.85 -7.16 12.74
CA THR A 154 27.50 -6.56 12.74
C THR A 154 26.48 -7.66 12.63
N LYS A 155 25.62 -7.77 13.63
CA LYS A 155 24.47 -8.67 13.62
C LYS A 155 23.23 -7.86 13.28
N ILE A 156 22.52 -8.26 12.23
CA ILE A 156 21.26 -7.64 11.81
C ILE A 156 20.16 -8.65 12.02
N VAL A 157 19.16 -8.29 12.82
CA VAL A 157 18.00 -9.13 13.09
C VAL A 157 16.82 -8.56 12.33
N THR A 158 16.17 -9.40 11.52
CA THR A 158 14.99 -9.06 10.74
C THR A 158 13.81 -9.89 11.20
N GLU A 159 12.58 -9.55 10.74
CA GLU A 159 11.38 -10.33 11.05
C GLU A 159 11.47 -11.80 10.58
N LYS A 160 12.29 -12.08 9.57
CA LYS A 160 12.42 -13.44 8.99
C LYS A 160 13.59 -14.23 9.56
N ARG A 161 14.74 -13.62 9.78
CA ARG A 161 15.96 -14.24 10.36
C ARG A 161 17.01 -13.21 10.79
N GLY A 162 18.06 -13.68 11.49
CA GLY A 162 19.24 -12.90 11.82
C GLY A 162 20.40 -13.15 10.84
N PHE A 163 21.19 -12.11 10.56
CA PHE A 163 22.44 -12.15 9.78
C PHE A 163 23.61 -11.80 10.67
N GLN A 164 24.77 -12.46 10.46
CA GLN A 164 26.02 -12.18 11.16
C GLN A 164 27.15 -11.82 10.21
#